data_e2e52ecf1d94b6bde12985aaade52be2
#
_entry.id   e2e52ecf1d94b6bde12985aaade52be2
#
_cell.length_a   1.000
_cell.length_b   1.000
_cell.length_c   1.000
_cell.angle_alpha   90.00
_cell.angle_beta   90.00
_cell.angle_gamma   90.00
#
_symmetry.space_group_name_H-M   'P 1'
#
loop_
_entity.id
_entity.type
_entity.pdbx_description
1 polymer ?
#
loop_
_entity_poly.entity_id
_entity_poly.type
_entity_poly.pdbx_seq_one_letter_code
_entity_poly.pdbx_strand_id
1 'polypeptide(L)'
;MTQNSPNKLLEVRGLTMDFGGLRAMDNVSLDIYADEIVALIGPNGAGKTTFFNCVTGIYKPTAGDVTLHPPGGKSRRVNGMKPNSITTLGMARTFQNIRLFPAMTVLENVMIGRHCRTGTTIVDAILGSPRSVREERETVEKSYQLLERVGLAKEADEFARNLSYGAQRRLEIARAMATDPFLLLLDEPA
;
A
#
# COMPACT_ATOMS: atom_id res chain seq x y z
N MET A 1 21.07 -29.65 -1.12
CA MET A 1 21.09 -28.24 -0.71
C MET A 1 20.36 -27.45 -1.81
N THR A 2 19.08 -27.29 -1.68
CA THR A 2 18.24 -26.45 -2.58
C THR A 2 18.62 -25.00 -2.31
N GLN A 3 19.32 -24.37 -3.25
CA GLN A 3 19.48 -22.91 -3.28
C GLN A 3 18.07 -22.32 -3.34
N ASN A 4 17.63 -21.75 -2.23
CA ASN A 4 16.42 -20.93 -2.16
C ASN A 4 16.73 -19.69 -3.00
N SER A 5 16.33 -19.69 -4.28
CA SER A 5 16.39 -18.48 -5.11
C SER A 5 15.60 -17.40 -4.35
N PRO A 6 16.17 -16.20 -4.13
CA PRO A 6 15.50 -15.17 -3.36
C PRO A 6 14.13 -14.90 -3.99
N ASN A 7 13.08 -14.94 -3.15
CA ASN A 7 11.69 -14.80 -3.61
C ASN A 7 11.45 -13.34 -4.02
N LYS A 8 11.59 -13.07 -5.33
CA LYS A 8 11.41 -11.73 -5.90
C LYS A 8 9.95 -11.31 -5.74
N LEU A 9 9.70 -10.09 -5.26
CA LEU A 9 8.37 -9.50 -5.08
C LEU A 9 8.05 -8.43 -6.12
N LEU A 10 9.05 -7.62 -6.49
CA LEU A 10 8.93 -6.56 -7.49
C LEU A 10 10.12 -6.63 -8.45
N GLU A 11 9.82 -6.49 -9.71
CA GLU A 11 10.81 -6.34 -10.77
C GLU A 11 10.50 -5.10 -11.60
N VAL A 12 11.48 -4.20 -11.71
CA VAL A 12 11.43 -2.99 -12.53
C VAL A 12 12.56 -3.07 -13.55
N ARG A 13 12.26 -2.88 -14.83
CA ARG A 13 13.23 -2.92 -15.92
C ARG A 13 13.10 -1.72 -16.83
N GLY A 14 14.19 -0.96 -16.97
CA GLY A 14 14.30 0.15 -17.92
C GLY A 14 13.24 1.23 -17.75
N LEU A 15 12.75 1.47 -16.52
CA LEU A 15 11.62 2.35 -16.27
C LEU A 15 12.00 3.80 -16.61
N THR A 16 11.27 4.39 -17.56
CA THR A 16 11.50 5.75 -18.06
C THR A 16 10.19 6.53 -18.01
N MET A 17 10.27 7.79 -17.60
CA MET A 17 9.10 8.68 -17.55
C MET A 17 9.45 10.06 -18.08
N ASP A 18 8.75 10.47 -19.14
CA ASP A 18 8.82 11.78 -19.77
C ASP A 18 7.54 12.57 -19.51
N PHE A 19 7.67 13.83 -19.16
CA PHE A 19 6.57 14.80 -19.04
C PHE A 19 6.78 15.88 -20.11
N GLY A 20 6.14 15.70 -21.27
CA GLY A 20 6.40 16.58 -22.42
C GLY A 20 7.88 16.53 -22.81
N GLY A 21 8.58 17.68 -22.71
CA GLY A 21 10.01 17.78 -23.04
C GLY A 21 10.96 17.46 -21.87
N LEU A 22 10.44 17.17 -20.66
CA LEU A 22 11.25 16.91 -19.48
C LEU A 22 11.30 15.40 -19.18
N ARG A 23 12.51 14.83 -19.19
CA ARG A 23 12.73 13.46 -18.69
C ARG A 23 12.91 13.49 -17.18
N ALA A 24 11.91 12.99 -16.45
CA ALA A 24 11.91 12.95 -15.01
C ALA A 24 12.57 11.69 -14.43
N MET A 25 12.67 10.62 -15.23
CA MET A 25 13.33 9.36 -14.86
C MET A 25 13.79 8.65 -16.11
N ASP A 26 15.01 8.10 -16.10
CA ASP A 26 15.62 7.46 -17.26
C ASP A 26 16.19 6.09 -16.93
N ASN A 27 15.69 5.06 -17.62
CA ASN A 27 16.19 3.69 -17.63
C ASN A 27 16.47 3.08 -16.24
N VAL A 28 15.58 3.32 -15.26
CA VAL A 28 15.74 2.82 -13.89
C VAL A 28 15.36 1.34 -13.82
N SER A 29 16.24 0.52 -13.25
CA SER A 29 15.99 -0.90 -13.00
C SER A 29 16.24 -1.23 -11.53
N LEU A 30 15.35 -2.03 -10.92
CA LEU A 30 15.38 -2.39 -9.52
C LEU A 30 14.67 -3.72 -9.32
N ASP A 31 15.22 -4.56 -8.44
CA ASP A 31 14.57 -5.76 -7.92
C ASP A 31 14.36 -5.60 -6.42
N ILE A 32 13.20 -6.06 -5.91
CA ILE A 32 12.92 -6.17 -4.48
C ILE A 32 12.55 -7.62 -4.19
N TYR A 33 13.19 -8.17 -3.15
CA TYR A 33 12.99 -9.54 -2.70
C TYR A 33 12.24 -9.58 -1.37
N ALA A 34 11.77 -10.76 -0.99
CA ALA A 34 11.16 -10.96 0.32
C ALA A 34 12.17 -10.73 1.43
N ASP A 35 11.67 -10.25 2.57
CA ASP A 35 12.44 -10.05 3.81
C ASP A 35 13.58 -9.03 3.70
N GLU A 36 13.51 -8.11 2.73
CA GLU A 36 14.48 -7.01 2.63
C GLU A 36 13.81 -5.63 2.75
N ILE A 37 14.61 -4.65 3.18
CA ILE A 37 14.25 -3.24 3.19
C ILE A 37 15.13 -2.54 2.16
N VAL A 38 14.49 -1.96 1.14
CA VAL A 38 15.15 -1.21 0.08
C VAL A 38 14.86 0.28 0.23
N ALA A 39 15.91 1.11 0.29
CA ALA A 39 15.79 2.55 0.36
C ALA A 39 16.10 3.20 -0.99
N LEU A 40 15.17 4.04 -1.48
CA LEU A 40 15.39 4.89 -2.64
C LEU A 40 15.88 6.27 -2.18
N ILE A 41 17.17 6.53 -2.35
CA ILE A 41 17.84 7.74 -1.87
C ILE A 41 18.18 8.66 -3.05
N GLY A 42 18.04 9.95 -2.87
CA GLY A 42 18.42 10.96 -3.86
C GLY A 42 17.93 12.36 -3.46
N PRO A 43 18.46 13.43 -4.08
CA PRO A 43 18.05 14.80 -3.81
C PRO A 43 16.59 15.05 -4.22
N ASN A 44 16.06 16.23 -3.83
CA ASN A 44 14.76 16.67 -4.32
C ASN A 44 14.82 16.85 -5.84
N GLY A 45 13.75 16.41 -6.54
CA GLY A 45 13.73 16.39 -8.01
C GLY A 45 14.41 15.19 -8.68
N ALA A 46 15.05 14.27 -7.94
CA ALA A 46 15.68 13.07 -8.50
C ALA A 46 14.70 12.00 -9.05
N GLY A 47 13.41 12.29 -9.11
CA GLY A 47 12.43 11.36 -9.68
C GLY A 47 11.88 10.31 -8.70
N LYS A 48 12.21 10.36 -7.40
CA LYS A 48 11.73 9.38 -6.40
C LYS A 48 10.21 9.24 -6.39
N THR A 49 9.48 10.34 -6.26
CA THR A 49 8.01 10.36 -6.29
C THR A 49 7.47 9.89 -7.64
N THR A 50 8.16 10.23 -8.75
CA THR A 50 7.80 9.75 -10.09
C THR A 50 7.94 8.23 -10.18
N PHE A 51 9.01 7.65 -9.63
CA PHE A 51 9.20 6.20 -9.54
C PHE A 51 8.04 5.56 -8.77
N PHE A 52 7.73 6.04 -7.56
CA PHE A 52 6.60 5.54 -6.78
C PHE A 52 5.27 5.65 -7.54
N ASN A 53 5.04 6.76 -8.23
CA ASN A 53 3.81 6.97 -9.02
C ASN A 53 3.70 6.00 -10.20
N CYS A 54 4.82 5.69 -10.88
CA CYS A 54 4.85 4.70 -11.95
C CYS A 54 4.59 3.28 -11.43
N VAL A 55 5.28 2.89 -10.35
CA VAL A 55 5.16 1.54 -9.77
C VAL A 55 3.76 1.29 -9.21
N THR A 56 3.11 2.32 -8.65
CA THR A 56 1.76 2.22 -8.08
C THR A 56 0.63 2.52 -9.06
N GLY A 57 0.93 2.72 -10.36
CA GLY A 57 -0.07 2.89 -11.42
C GLY A 57 -0.75 4.26 -11.45
N ILE A 58 -0.24 5.27 -10.70
CA ILE A 58 -0.69 6.66 -10.79
C ILE A 58 -0.26 7.25 -12.13
N TYR A 59 0.97 6.95 -12.56
CA TYR A 59 1.47 7.31 -13.88
C TYR A 59 1.71 6.05 -14.71
N LYS A 60 1.38 6.14 -16.00
CA LYS A 60 1.78 5.12 -16.96
C LYS A 60 3.18 5.50 -17.46
N PRO A 61 4.22 4.67 -17.25
CA PRO A 61 5.57 4.97 -17.70
C PRO A 61 5.63 5.11 -19.22
N THR A 62 6.55 5.94 -19.70
CA THR A 62 6.81 6.14 -21.13
C THR A 62 7.47 4.91 -21.73
N ALA A 63 8.40 4.26 -20.99
CA ALA A 63 9.06 3.02 -21.38
C ALA A 63 9.38 2.16 -20.15
N GLY A 64 9.77 0.92 -20.40
CA GLY A 64 10.13 -0.04 -19.38
C GLY A 64 8.94 -0.79 -18.79
N ASP A 65 9.24 -1.71 -17.88
CA ASP A 65 8.26 -2.64 -17.31
C ASP A 65 8.32 -2.68 -15.78
N VAL A 66 7.14 -2.83 -15.19
CA VAL A 66 6.96 -3.09 -13.76
C VAL A 66 6.19 -4.39 -13.62
N THR A 67 6.78 -5.38 -12.95
CA THR A 67 6.18 -6.70 -12.75
C THR A 67 6.13 -7.02 -11.25
N LEU A 68 4.95 -7.38 -10.76
CA LEU A 68 4.75 -7.92 -9.42
C LEU A 68 4.81 -9.45 -9.46
N HIS A 69 5.39 -10.00 -8.40
CA HIS A 69 5.49 -11.45 -8.16
C HIS A 69 4.82 -11.79 -6.82
N PRO A 70 3.47 -11.88 -6.78
CA PRO A 70 2.76 -12.22 -5.55
C PRO A 70 3.21 -13.58 -5.01
N PRO A 71 3.44 -13.75 -3.70
CA PRO A 71 3.76 -15.03 -3.10
C PRO A 71 2.69 -16.08 -3.43
N GLY A 72 3.10 -17.23 -3.96
CA GLY A 72 2.19 -18.30 -4.39
C GLY A 72 1.31 -17.99 -5.61
N GLY A 73 1.46 -16.80 -6.21
CA GLY A 73 0.69 -16.35 -7.35
C GLY A 73 1.49 -16.31 -8.66
N LYS A 74 0.81 -15.92 -9.74
CA LYS A 74 1.47 -15.70 -11.05
C LYS A 74 2.04 -14.29 -11.13
N SER A 75 3.23 -14.15 -11.70
CA SER A 75 3.83 -12.86 -12.03
C SER A 75 2.91 -12.04 -12.92
N ARG A 76 2.80 -10.75 -12.67
CA ARG A 76 1.89 -9.86 -13.39
C ARG A 76 2.53 -8.51 -13.68
N ARG A 77 2.57 -8.16 -14.96
CA ARG A 77 2.93 -6.81 -15.40
C ARG A 77 1.82 -5.85 -14.99
N VAL A 78 2.19 -4.74 -14.33
CA VAL A 78 1.23 -3.80 -13.75
C VAL A 78 1.19 -2.44 -14.45
N ASN A 79 1.98 -2.23 -15.51
CA ASN A 79 1.98 -0.99 -16.28
C ASN A 79 0.57 -0.60 -16.73
N GLY A 80 0.15 0.62 -16.38
CA GLY A 80 -1.17 1.15 -16.75
C GLY A 80 -2.36 0.53 -16.02
N MET A 81 -2.14 -0.35 -15.04
CA MET A 81 -3.20 -0.80 -14.14
C MET A 81 -3.59 0.33 -13.19
N LYS A 82 -4.86 0.34 -12.78
CA LYS A 82 -5.35 1.30 -11.78
C LYS A 82 -4.74 1.02 -10.40
N PRO A 83 -4.47 2.05 -9.58
CA PRO A 83 -3.86 1.87 -8.25
C PRO A 83 -4.62 0.90 -7.34
N ASN A 84 -5.96 0.95 -7.33
CA ASN A 84 -6.77 0.02 -6.54
C ASN A 84 -6.58 -1.45 -6.95
N SER A 85 -6.43 -1.73 -8.25
CA SER A 85 -6.15 -3.08 -8.74
C SER A 85 -4.76 -3.57 -8.32
N ILE A 86 -3.77 -2.66 -8.29
CA ILE A 86 -2.41 -2.99 -7.82
C ILE A 86 -2.43 -3.26 -6.31
N THR A 87 -3.20 -2.49 -5.53
CA THR A 87 -3.39 -2.74 -4.09
C THR A 87 -4.05 -4.10 -3.84
N THR A 88 -5.05 -4.47 -4.63
CA THR A 88 -5.68 -5.80 -4.54
C THR A 88 -4.70 -6.94 -4.85
N LEU A 89 -3.70 -6.71 -5.71
CA LEU A 89 -2.62 -7.67 -5.95
C LEU A 89 -1.67 -7.81 -4.76
N GLY A 90 -1.69 -6.91 -3.79
CA GLY A 90 -0.90 -6.97 -2.55
C GLY A 90 0.27 -6.00 -2.49
N MET A 91 0.27 -4.91 -3.25
CA MET A 91 1.22 -3.82 -3.09
C MET A 91 0.51 -2.57 -2.57
N ALA A 92 0.85 -2.13 -1.36
CA ALA A 92 0.30 -0.92 -0.76
C ALA A 92 1.34 0.22 -0.72
N ARG A 93 0.85 1.47 -0.61
CA ARG A 93 1.69 2.67 -0.48
C ARG A 93 1.09 3.64 0.51
N THR A 94 1.94 4.28 1.33
CA THR A 94 1.62 5.53 2.01
C THR A 94 1.84 6.72 1.06
N PHE A 95 1.23 7.86 1.36
CA PHE A 95 1.39 9.07 0.56
C PHE A 95 2.25 10.10 1.29
N GLN A 96 2.96 10.95 0.56
CA GLN A 96 3.74 12.06 1.11
C GLN A 96 2.86 13.00 1.96
N ASN A 97 1.66 13.33 1.48
CA ASN A 97 0.66 14.06 2.25
C ASN A 97 -0.29 13.07 2.92
N ILE A 98 -0.45 13.19 4.22
CA ILE A 98 -1.35 12.34 5.01
C ILE A 98 -2.78 12.40 4.44
N ARG A 99 -3.32 11.25 4.05
CA ARG A 99 -4.67 11.13 3.48
C ARG A 99 -5.56 10.28 4.39
N LEU A 100 -5.77 10.74 5.61
CA LEU A 100 -6.71 10.13 6.53
C LEU A 100 -8.13 10.67 6.33
N PHE A 101 -9.12 9.98 6.85
CA PHE A 101 -10.48 10.45 6.98
C PHE A 101 -10.60 11.17 8.33
N PRO A 102 -10.53 12.51 8.38
CA PRO A 102 -10.37 13.25 9.63
C PRO A 102 -11.58 13.19 10.56
N ALA A 103 -12.77 12.95 10.00
CA ALA A 103 -14.03 12.82 10.72
C ALA A 103 -14.37 11.38 11.15
N MET A 104 -13.46 10.44 10.89
CA MET A 104 -13.58 9.04 11.33
C MET A 104 -12.62 8.77 12.47
N THR A 105 -12.95 7.77 13.28
CA THR A 105 -12.06 7.31 14.35
C THR A 105 -10.78 6.68 13.80
N VAL A 106 -9.81 6.51 14.66
CA VAL A 106 -8.55 5.82 14.36
C VAL A 106 -8.83 4.39 13.90
N LEU A 107 -9.70 3.68 14.61
CA LEU A 107 -10.10 2.31 14.24
C LEU A 107 -10.80 2.26 12.88
N GLU A 108 -11.78 3.13 12.65
CA GLU A 108 -12.51 3.19 11.37
C GLU A 108 -11.59 3.47 10.18
N ASN A 109 -10.57 4.35 10.35
CA ASN A 109 -9.57 4.59 9.30
C ASN A 109 -8.83 3.32 8.90
N VAL A 110 -8.48 2.45 9.86
CA VAL A 110 -7.80 1.17 9.57
C VAL A 110 -8.78 0.18 8.94
N MET A 111 -10.02 0.11 9.43
CA MET A 111 -11.06 -0.78 8.90
C MET A 111 -11.35 -0.51 7.42
N ILE A 112 -11.37 0.77 6.98
CA ILE A 112 -11.51 1.11 5.55
C ILE A 112 -10.38 0.49 4.71
N GLY A 113 -9.14 0.45 5.22
CA GLY A 113 -8.03 -0.22 4.55
C GLY A 113 -8.31 -1.69 4.27
N ARG A 114 -9.06 -2.37 5.12
CA ARG A 114 -9.43 -3.78 4.96
C ARG A 114 -10.56 -4.03 3.95
N HIS A 115 -11.28 -3.00 3.57
CA HIS A 115 -12.43 -3.16 2.65
C HIS A 115 -12.07 -3.86 1.32
N CYS A 116 -10.83 -3.72 0.84
CA CYS A 116 -10.37 -4.42 -0.35
C CYS A 116 -10.20 -5.95 -0.15
N ARG A 117 -10.29 -6.44 1.09
CA ARG A 117 -10.15 -7.85 1.47
C ARG A 117 -11.46 -8.49 1.95
N THR A 118 -12.53 -7.69 2.13
CA THR A 118 -13.85 -8.20 2.51
C THR A 118 -14.61 -8.62 1.26
N GLY A 119 -15.25 -9.77 1.32
CA GLY A 119 -16.06 -10.32 0.23
C GLY A 119 -17.56 -10.05 0.38
N THR A 120 -17.96 -9.33 1.42
CA THR A 120 -19.38 -9.06 1.72
C THR A 120 -19.96 -8.11 0.69
N THR A 121 -21.06 -8.52 0.05
CA THR A 121 -21.81 -7.66 -0.87
C THR A 121 -22.66 -6.67 -0.09
N ILE A 122 -23.10 -5.58 -0.76
CA ILE A 122 -24.02 -4.59 -0.17
C ILE A 122 -25.30 -5.27 0.33
N VAL A 123 -25.78 -6.29 -0.39
CA VAL A 123 -26.97 -7.06 -0.02
C VAL A 123 -26.76 -7.85 1.27
N ASP A 124 -25.60 -8.52 1.41
CA ASP A 124 -25.27 -9.27 2.63
C ASP A 124 -25.15 -8.36 3.85
N ALA A 125 -24.58 -7.14 3.65
CA ALA A 125 -24.46 -6.15 4.71
C ALA A 125 -25.84 -5.63 5.18
N ILE A 126 -26.75 -5.34 4.24
CA ILE A 126 -28.11 -4.86 4.56
C ILE A 126 -28.95 -5.94 5.26
N LEU A 127 -28.80 -7.19 4.87
CA LEU A 127 -29.54 -8.31 5.45
C LEU A 127 -28.97 -8.79 6.80
N GLY A 128 -27.87 -8.24 7.27
CA GLY A 128 -27.23 -8.62 8.54
C GLY A 128 -26.89 -10.12 8.57
N SER A 129 -26.41 -10.67 7.47
CA SER A 129 -26.14 -12.11 7.36
C SER A 129 -25.12 -12.54 8.40
N PRO A 130 -25.17 -13.79 8.92
CA PRO A 130 -24.17 -14.30 9.86
C PRO A 130 -22.72 -14.19 9.34
N ARG A 131 -22.57 -14.25 8.02
CA ARG A 131 -21.29 -14.06 7.34
C ARG A 131 -20.82 -12.60 7.45
N SER A 132 -21.71 -11.63 7.23
CA SER A 132 -21.41 -10.20 7.35
C SER A 132 -20.95 -9.84 8.77
N VAL A 133 -21.68 -10.30 9.79
CA VAL A 133 -21.33 -10.08 11.21
C VAL A 133 -19.96 -10.70 11.57
N ARG A 134 -19.66 -11.86 11.03
CA ARG A 134 -18.36 -12.53 11.26
C ARG A 134 -17.21 -11.77 10.58
N GLU A 135 -17.38 -11.37 9.31
CA GLU A 135 -16.37 -10.59 8.57
C GLU A 135 -16.12 -9.22 9.24
N GLU A 136 -17.18 -8.58 9.76
CA GLU A 136 -17.07 -7.33 10.51
C GLU A 136 -16.24 -7.50 11.80
N ARG A 137 -16.55 -8.51 12.61
CA ARG A 137 -15.76 -8.82 13.82
C ARG A 137 -14.29 -9.09 13.50
N GLU A 138 -14.02 -9.89 12.48
CA GLU A 138 -12.66 -10.18 12.04
C GLU A 138 -11.95 -8.91 11.55
N THR A 139 -12.66 -8.02 10.88
CA THR A 139 -12.13 -6.73 10.43
C THR A 139 -11.77 -5.84 11.60
N VAL A 140 -12.64 -5.72 12.60
CA VAL A 140 -12.39 -4.97 13.83
C VAL A 140 -11.18 -5.53 14.57
N GLU A 141 -11.15 -6.84 14.81
CA GLU A 141 -10.06 -7.49 15.55
C GLU A 141 -8.70 -7.30 14.85
N LYS A 142 -8.62 -7.57 13.56
CA LYS A 142 -7.38 -7.37 12.79
C LYS A 142 -6.97 -5.91 12.74
N SER A 143 -7.92 -4.99 12.65
CA SER A 143 -7.63 -3.55 12.66
C SER A 143 -7.07 -3.12 14.02
N TYR A 144 -7.63 -3.63 15.12
CA TYR A 144 -7.13 -3.36 16.45
C TYR A 144 -5.72 -3.89 16.68
N GLN A 145 -5.41 -5.11 16.22
CA GLN A 145 -4.06 -5.68 16.26
C GLN A 145 -3.05 -4.82 15.48
N LEU A 146 -3.44 -4.22 14.35
CA LEU A 146 -2.59 -3.29 13.61
C LEU A 146 -2.35 -2.01 14.39
N LEU A 147 -3.38 -1.48 15.09
CA LEU A 147 -3.22 -0.32 15.97
C LEU A 147 -2.28 -0.60 17.14
N GLU A 148 -2.32 -1.79 17.72
CA GLU A 148 -1.36 -2.22 18.75
C GLU A 148 0.07 -2.20 18.21
N ARG A 149 0.31 -2.73 17.01
CA ARG A 149 1.64 -2.75 16.37
C ARG A 149 2.23 -1.35 16.14
N VAL A 150 1.39 -0.37 15.84
CA VAL A 150 1.84 1.02 15.62
C VAL A 150 1.73 1.90 16.88
N GLY A 151 1.31 1.33 18.01
CA GLY A 151 1.18 2.03 19.30
C GLY A 151 0.05 3.05 19.33
N LEU A 152 -1.10 2.76 18.71
CA LEU A 152 -2.29 3.62 18.65
C LEU A 152 -3.56 2.93 19.18
N ALA A 153 -3.43 1.80 19.89
CA ALA A 153 -4.58 1.05 20.38
C ALA A 153 -5.39 1.85 21.42
N LYS A 154 -4.74 2.70 22.23
CA LYS A 154 -5.41 3.54 23.23
C LYS A 154 -6.24 4.66 22.63
N GLU A 155 -5.90 5.08 21.44
CA GLU A 155 -6.56 6.15 20.69
C GLU A 155 -7.58 5.60 19.67
N ALA A 156 -7.95 4.31 19.74
CA ALA A 156 -8.80 3.64 18.74
C ALA A 156 -10.13 4.38 18.49
N ASP A 157 -10.75 4.93 19.54
CA ASP A 157 -12.03 5.64 19.49
C ASP A 157 -11.88 7.16 19.24
N GLU A 158 -10.63 7.69 19.23
CA GLU A 158 -10.38 9.09 18.94
C GLU A 158 -10.56 9.40 17.46
N PHE A 159 -11.00 10.62 17.14
CA PHE A 159 -11.04 11.08 15.75
C PHE A 159 -9.62 11.30 15.20
N ALA A 160 -9.38 10.86 13.96
CA ALA A 160 -8.07 10.99 13.32
C ALA A 160 -7.54 12.44 13.28
N ARG A 161 -8.44 13.45 13.18
CA ARG A 161 -8.08 14.87 13.23
C ARG A 161 -7.48 15.33 14.56
N ASN A 162 -7.77 14.62 15.66
CA ASN A 162 -7.30 14.98 17.00
C ASN A 162 -5.89 14.44 17.29
N LEU A 163 -5.39 13.56 16.44
CA LEU A 163 -4.07 12.97 16.60
C LEU A 163 -2.95 13.97 16.29
N SER A 164 -1.82 13.85 16.98
CA SER A 164 -0.58 14.52 16.59
C SER A 164 -0.12 14.09 15.21
N TYR A 165 0.69 14.89 14.52
CA TYR A 165 1.22 14.57 13.19
C TYR A 165 1.90 13.20 13.14
N GLY A 166 2.76 12.89 14.12
CA GLY A 166 3.43 11.58 14.19
C GLY A 166 2.47 10.41 14.40
N ALA A 167 1.39 10.60 15.16
CA ALA A 167 0.34 9.61 15.33
C ALA A 167 -0.48 9.43 14.04
N GLN A 168 -0.76 10.51 13.31
CA GLN A 168 -1.42 10.43 12.00
C GLN A 168 -0.58 9.67 10.98
N ARG A 169 0.75 9.85 10.99
CA ARG A 169 1.67 9.06 10.13
C ARG A 169 1.63 7.58 10.48
N ARG A 170 1.67 7.23 11.76
CA ARG A 170 1.54 5.83 12.18
C ARG A 170 0.19 5.23 11.78
N LEU A 171 -0.89 6.01 11.89
CA LEU A 171 -2.23 5.59 11.45
C LEU A 171 -2.29 5.35 9.95
N GLU A 172 -1.64 6.20 9.14
CA GLU A 172 -1.56 6.00 7.68
C GLU A 172 -0.84 4.69 7.33
N ILE A 173 0.25 4.37 8.04
CA ILE A 173 0.97 3.09 7.88
C ILE A 173 0.06 1.93 8.28
N ALA A 174 -0.63 2.00 9.42
CA ALA A 174 -1.56 0.97 9.87
C ALA A 174 -2.67 0.71 8.84
N ARG A 175 -3.23 1.78 8.26
CA ARG A 175 -4.25 1.68 7.20
C ARG A 175 -3.70 1.03 5.92
N ALA A 176 -2.47 1.35 5.52
CA ALA A 176 -1.83 0.70 4.39
C ALA A 176 -1.56 -0.79 4.67
N MET A 177 -1.10 -1.14 5.88
CA MET A 177 -0.92 -2.53 6.32
C MET A 177 -2.25 -3.30 6.39
N ALA A 178 -3.36 -2.63 6.65
CA ALA A 178 -4.70 -3.24 6.71
C ALA A 178 -5.15 -3.83 5.36
N THR A 179 -4.55 -3.40 4.24
CA THR A 179 -4.77 -4.03 2.93
C THR A 179 -4.08 -5.39 2.80
N ASP A 180 -3.39 -5.87 3.85
CA ASP A 180 -2.64 -7.13 3.89
C ASP A 180 -1.64 -7.27 2.73
N PRO A 181 -0.71 -6.30 2.57
CA PRO A 181 0.20 -6.27 1.44
C PRO A 181 1.41 -7.20 1.66
N PHE A 182 1.90 -7.82 0.58
CA PHE A 182 3.20 -8.50 0.60
C PHE A 182 4.36 -7.51 0.32
N LEU A 183 4.06 -6.31 -0.21
CA LEU A 183 5.02 -5.24 -0.45
C LEU A 183 4.42 -3.89 -0.03
N LEU A 184 5.07 -3.23 0.93
CA LEU A 184 4.67 -1.91 1.42
C LEU A 184 5.68 -0.86 0.97
N LEU A 185 5.20 0.16 0.27
CA LEU A 185 5.98 1.31 -0.17
C LEU A 185 5.72 2.49 0.79
N LEU A 186 6.77 3.01 1.41
CA LEU A 186 6.71 4.16 2.30
C LEU A 186 7.31 5.38 1.60
N ASP A 187 6.50 6.43 1.41
CA ASP A 187 6.92 7.67 0.78
C ASP A 187 7.16 8.73 1.88
N GLU A 188 8.44 9.03 2.14
CA GLU A 188 8.89 9.95 3.20
C GLU A 188 8.23 9.64 4.57
N PRO A 189 8.53 8.47 5.19
CA PRO A 189 7.83 8.01 6.39
C PRO A 189 8.21 8.76 7.68
N ALA A 190 9.25 9.61 7.66
CA ALA A 190 9.79 10.38 8.80
C ALA A 190 9.30 11.82 8.82
#